data_d8e90daeb01f760e327609145484a93c
#
_entry.id   d8e90daeb01f760e327609145484a93c
#
_cell.length_a   1.000
_cell.length_b   1.000
_cell.length_c   1.000
_cell.angle_alpha   90.00
_cell.angle_beta   90.00
_cell.angle_gamma   90.00
#
_symmetry.space_group_name_H-M   'P 1'
#
loop_
_entity.id
_entity.type
_entity.pdbx_description
1 polymer ?
#
loop_
_entity_poly.entity_id
_entity_poly.type
_entity_poly.pdbx_seq_one_letter_code
_entity_poly.pdbx_strand_id
1 'polypeptide(L)'
;MSEKNIVLIPGDGIGTEIIAAAKAVCDVAFEKANVKVNWIDKKAGGASIDAYGVPLTEDTIEACKAADAVLLGAVGGPKWDNVDPAIRPEKAILGLRKELGLFCNLRPVKIYPSLQEYSPLKKELVQDVDFVIVRELTGGIYFGEREEAQGEGANEFAWDKETYSRYEVERIMDIAMETARKRNKKVVSVDKANVLASSRLWRKIAQEKAVANPDIT
;
A
#
# COMPACT_ATOMS: atom_id res chain seq x y z
N MET A 1 8.55 -9.19 29.34
CA MET A 1 8.53 -8.12 28.34
C MET A 1 8.73 -8.77 26.98
N SER A 2 7.81 -8.61 26.03
CA SER A 2 8.05 -9.05 24.65
C SER A 2 9.01 -8.05 23.98
N GLU A 3 9.98 -8.55 23.22
CA GLU A 3 10.89 -7.74 22.43
C GLU A 3 10.49 -7.83 20.96
N LYS A 4 10.50 -6.69 20.27
CA LYS A 4 10.11 -6.56 18.86
C LYS A 4 11.16 -5.82 18.07
N ASN A 5 11.50 -6.33 16.90
CA ASN A 5 12.38 -5.67 15.94
C ASN A 5 11.53 -4.94 14.91
N ILE A 6 11.70 -3.62 14.79
CA ILE A 6 10.97 -2.81 13.82
C ILE A 6 11.98 -2.07 12.94
N VAL A 7 11.91 -2.31 11.64
CA VAL A 7 12.71 -1.54 10.68
C VAL A 7 12.06 -0.19 10.46
N LEU A 8 12.89 0.86 10.60
CA LEU A 8 12.50 2.25 10.43
C LEU A 8 13.08 2.77 9.11
N ILE A 9 12.21 3.16 8.21
CA ILE A 9 12.59 3.73 6.90
C ILE A 9 11.94 5.11 6.76
N PRO A 10 12.63 6.19 7.15
CA PRO A 10 12.12 7.55 6.96
C PRO A 10 11.78 7.85 5.49
N GLY A 11 12.63 7.39 4.57
CA GLY A 11 12.50 7.68 3.16
C GLY A 11 12.90 9.10 2.82
N ASP A 12 12.06 9.82 2.06
CA ASP A 12 12.39 11.08 1.41
C ASP A 12 11.50 12.24 1.90
N GLY A 13 11.98 13.47 1.73
CA GLY A 13 11.21 14.68 1.96
C GLY A 13 10.55 14.73 3.34
N ILE A 14 9.22 14.87 3.37
CA ILE A 14 8.42 14.92 4.61
C ILE A 14 8.53 13.63 5.43
N GLY A 15 8.96 12.52 4.83
CA GLY A 15 9.11 11.23 5.49
C GLY A 15 10.00 11.31 6.74
N THR A 16 11.05 12.10 6.74
CA THR A 16 11.97 12.27 7.87
C THR A 16 11.27 12.88 9.09
N GLU A 17 10.42 13.90 8.87
CA GLU A 17 9.64 14.56 9.91
C GLU A 17 8.57 13.64 10.49
N ILE A 18 7.74 13.06 9.60
CA ILE A 18 6.59 12.24 10.03
C ILE A 18 7.04 10.98 10.75
N ILE A 19 8.17 10.37 10.36
CA ILE A 19 8.70 9.18 11.02
C ILE A 19 9.29 9.53 12.39
N ALA A 20 9.97 10.65 12.53
CA ALA A 20 10.46 11.10 13.84
C ALA A 20 9.29 11.30 14.82
N ALA A 21 8.22 11.97 14.39
CA ALA A 21 7.02 12.17 15.19
C ALA A 21 6.29 10.84 15.48
N ALA A 22 6.12 9.98 14.48
CA ALA A 22 5.48 8.68 14.65
C ALA A 22 6.26 7.79 15.63
N LYS A 23 7.60 7.73 15.51
CA LYS A 23 8.45 6.98 16.42
C LYS A 23 8.28 7.45 17.87
N ALA A 24 8.28 8.75 18.12
CA ALA A 24 8.10 9.29 19.47
C ALA A 24 6.74 8.87 20.09
N VAL A 25 5.67 8.87 19.30
CA VAL A 25 4.34 8.37 19.74
C VAL A 25 4.38 6.87 19.99
N CYS A 26 4.99 6.10 19.09
CA CYS A 26 5.13 4.66 19.22
C CYS A 26 5.94 4.28 20.46
N ASP A 27 7.04 4.97 20.77
CA ASP A 27 7.87 4.71 21.94
C ASP A 27 7.04 4.78 23.23
N VAL A 28 6.21 5.82 23.38
CA VAL A 28 5.30 5.97 24.54
C VAL A 28 4.23 4.88 24.57
N ALA A 29 3.67 4.52 23.41
CA ALA A 29 2.63 3.49 23.33
C ALA A 29 3.20 2.10 23.69
N PHE A 30 4.38 1.77 23.21
CA PHE A 30 5.06 0.51 23.51
C PHE A 30 5.51 0.41 24.97
N GLU A 31 5.99 1.50 25.55
CA GLU A 31 6.28 1.57 26.97
C GLU A 31 5.04 1.26 27.82
N LYS A 32 3.90 1.91 27.53
CA LYS A 32 2.62 1.65 28.20
C LYS A 32 2.12 0.21 28.01
N ALA A 33 2.39 -0.38 26.85
CA ALA A 33 2.03 -1.78 26.55
C ALA A 33 3.04 -2.80 27.12
N ASN A 34 4.10 -2.35 27.77
CA ASN A 34 5.21 -3.18 28.29
C ASN A 34 5.88 -4.02 27.18
N VAL A 35 6.07 -3.41 26.00
CA VAL A 35 6.76 -3.99 24.83
C VAL A 35 8.07 -3.25 24.64
N LYS A 36 9.18 -3.99 24.60
CA LYS A 36 10.49 -3.44 24.24
C LYS A 36 10.66 -3.45 22.73
N VAL A 37 11.03 -2.32 22.13
CA VAL A 37 11.26 -2.21 20.68
C VAL A 37 12.73 -1.93 20.41
N ASN A 38 13.27 -2.72 19.48
CA ASN A 38 14.55 -2.47 18.86
C ASN A 38 14.30 -1.86 17.47
N TRP A 39 14.63 -0.57 17.32
CA TRP A 39 14.51 0.15 16.06
C TRP A 39 15.75 -0.09 15.20
N ILE A 40 15.56 -0.49 13.94
CA ILE A 40 16.60 -0.77 12.96
C ILE A 40 16.47 0.23 11.81
N ASP A 41 17.34 1.25 11.78
CA ASP A 41 17.32 2.27 10.75
C ASP A 41 17.81 1.73 9.41
N LYS A 42 17.02 1.92 8.35
CA LYS A 42 17.36 1.56 6.97
C LYS A 42 16.97 2.68 6.01
N LYS A 43 17.59 2.68 4.82
CA LYS A 43 17.30 3.64 3.76
C LYS A 43 16.55 2.96 2.61
N ALA A 44 15.57 3.67 2.04
CA ALA A 44 14.90 3.31 0.81
C ALA A 44 14.47 4.58 0.05
N GLY A 45 14.16 4.45 -1.24
CA GLY A 45 13.79 5.57 -2.08
C GLY A 45 14.98 6.44 -2.50
N GLY A 46 14.76 7.72 -2.59
CA GLY A 46 15.77 8.71 -2.98
C GLY A 46 16.95 8.79 -2.02
N ALA A 47 16.68 8.65 -0.70
CA ALA A 47 17.73 8.59 0.31
C ALA A 47 18.68 7.38 0.13
N SER A 48 18.19 6.28 -0.41
CA SER A 48 19.00 5.12 -0.77
C SER A 48 19.77 5.36 -2.07
N ILE A 49 19.15 5.99 -3.06
CA ILE A 49 19.81 6.37 -4.32
C ILE A 49 21.01 7.28 -4.04
N ASP A 50 20.83 8.30 -3.20
CA ASP A 50 21.89 9.23 -2.83
C ASP A 50 23.06 8.56 -2.10
N ALA A 51 22.77 7.54 -1.30
CA ALA A 51 23.78 6.86 -0.49
C ALA A 51 24.46 5.69 -1.21
N TYR A 52 23.72 4.96 -2.05
CA TYR A 52 24.14 3.66 -2.59
C TYR A 52 23.95 3.53 -4.11
N GLY A 53 23.37 4.52 -4.80
CA GLY A 53 23.10 4.49 -6.24
C GLY A 53 21.88 3.65 -6.65
N VAL A 54 21.17 3.04 -5.69
CA VAL A 54 20.00 2.20 -5.92
C VAL A 54 18.86 2.55 -4.96
N PRO A 55 17.59 2.44 -5.38
CA PRO A 55 16.45 2.82 -4.53
C PRO A 55 16.21 1.87 -3.35
N LEU A 56 16.69 0.63 -3.43
CA LEU A 56 16.52 -0.40 -2.41
C LEU A 56 17.72 -1.35 -2.44
N THR A 57 18.37 -1.57 -1.30
CA THR A 57 19.50 -2.48 -1.15
C THR A 57 19.05 -3.84 -0.64
N GLU A 58 19.81 -4.89 -0.93
CA GLU A 58 19.57 -6.24 -0.38
C GLU A 58 19.62 -6.25 1.15
N ASP A 59 20.56 -5.52 1.76
CA ASP A 59 20.67 -5.37 3.22
C ASP A 59 19.38 -4.78 3.84
N THR A 60 18.72 -3.84 3.16
CA THR A 60 17.42 -3.31 3.61
C THR A 60 16.32 -4.37 3.47
N ILE A 61 16.30 -5.13 2.37
CA ILE A 61 15.32 -6.21 2.14
C ILE A 61 15.45 -7.27 3.24
N GLU A 62 16.66 -7.76 3.48
CA GLU A 62 16.91 -8.80 4.49
C GLU A 62 16.55 -8.31 5.92
N ALA A 63 16.89 -7.08 6.26
CA ALA A 63 16.49 -6.50 7.54
C ALA A 63 14.95 -6.44 7.67
N CYS A 64 14.24 -6.06 6.60
CA CYS A 64 12.77 -6.03 6.60
C CYS A 64 12.15 -7.43 6.70
N LYS A 65 12.74 -8.45 6.05
CA LYS A 65 12.28 -9.84 6.16
C LYS A 65 12.46 -10.41 7.56
N ALA A 66 13.54 -10.03 8.25
CA ALA A 66 13.85 -10.50 9.59
C ALA A 66 13.09 -9.77 10.71
N ALA A 67 12.47 -8.62 10.42
CA ALA A 67 11.80 -7.79 11.41
C ALA A 67 10.34 -8.23 11.66
N ASP A 68 9.80 -7.88 12.83
CA ASP A 68 8.38 -8.06 13.15
C ASP A 68 7.48 -7.09 12.37
N ALA A 69 7.99 -5.89 12.05
CA ALA A 69 7.27 -4.87 11.28
C ALA A 69 8.25 -3.89 10.60
N VAL A 70 7.72 -3.16 9.61
CA VAL A 70 8.42 -2.07 8.95
C VAL A 70 7.57 -0.80 9.07
N LEU A 71 8.15 0.27 9.58
CA LEU A 71 7.55 1.60 9.60
C LEU A 71 8.22 2.45 8.51
N LEU A 72 7.47 2.74 7.44
CA LEU A 72 7.93 3.48 6.28
C LEU A 72 7.24 4.83 6.19
N GLY A 73 8.02 5.89 5.94
CA GLY A 73 7.54 7.25 5.80
C GLY A 73 7.04 7.57 4.38
N ALA A 74 7.79 8.35 3.65
CA ALA A 74 7.45 8.75 2.29
C ALA A 74 8.62 8.47 1.35
N VAL A 75 8.30 8.28 0.05
CA VAL A 75 9.30 7.98 -0.97
C VAL A 75 9.05 8.86 -2.19
N GLY A 76 10.13 9.38 -2.76
CA GLY A 76 10.09 10.25 -3.93
C GLY A 76 10.15 11.74 -3.60
N GLY A 77 10.40 12.52 -4.64
CA GLY A 77 10.45 13.97 -4.56
C GLY A 77 11.10 14.57 -5.79
N PRO A 78 10.96 15.89 -6.02
CA PRO A 78 11.39 16.56 -7.24
C PRO A 78 12.88 16.37 -7.61
N LYS A 79 13.71 16.10 -6.60
CA LYS A 79 15.16 15.85 -6.79
C LYS A 79 15.42 14.65 -7.72
N TRP A 80 14.55 13.65 -7.73
CA TRP A 80 14.73 12.40 -8.47
C TRP A 80 13.76 12.24 -9.66
N ASP A 81 13.06 13.31 -10.07
CA ASP A 81 12.11 13.26 -11.20
C ASP A 81 12.79 12.87 -12.52
N ASN A 82 14.06 13.28 -12.69
CA ASN A 82 14.84 13.08 -13.91
C ASN A 82 15.83 11.90 -13.85
N VAL A 83 15.76 11.04 -12.85
CA VAL A 83 16.59 9.82 -12.81
C VAL A 83 16.07 8.77 -13.78
N ASP A 84 16.94 7.84 -14.15
CA ASP A 84 16.56 6.68 -14.97
C ASP A 84 15.31 6.00 -14.36
N PRO A 85 14.27 5.70 -15.16
CA PRO A 85 13.09 4.98 -14.71
C PRO A 85 13.39 3.68 -13.96
N ALA A 86 14.50 3.00 -14.26
CA ALA A 86 14.92 1.78 -13.59
C ALA A 86 15.30 1.98 -12.11
N ILE A 87 15.73 3.17 -11.73
CA ILE A 87 16.18 3.49 -10.37
C ILE A 87 15.32 4.55 -9.67
N ARG A 88 14.12 4.86 -10.17
CA ARG A 88 13.21 5.81 -9.51
C ARG A 88 12.91 5.40 -8.06
N PRO A 89 12.76 6.38 -7.13
CA PRO A 89 12.50 6.12 -5.71
C PRO A 89 11.32 5.16 -5.47
N GLU A 90 10.26 5.24 -6.28
CA GLU A 90 9.05 4.41 -6.19
C GLU A 90 9.35 2.91 -6.34
N LYS A 91 10.44 2.55 -7.03
CA LYS A 91 10.90 1.15 -7.14
C LYS A 91 11.19 0.53 -5.78
N ALA A 92 11.57 1.34 -4.79
CA ALA A 92 11.79 0.86 -3.43
C ALA A 92 10.49 0.31 -2.80
N ILE A 93 9.38 1.05 -2.92
CA ILE A 93 8.08 0.60 -2.38
C ILE A 93 7.60 -0.66 -3.13
N LEU A 94 7.70 -0.66 -4.46
CA LEU A 94 7.30 -1.82 -5.26
C LEU A 94 8.16 -3.04 -4.93
N GLY A 95 9.48 -2.85 -4.77
CA GLY A 95 10.40 -3.90 -4.34
C GLY A 95 10.04 -4.47 -2.97
N LEU A 96 9.86 -3.63 -1.96
CA LEU A 96 9.47 -4.06 -0.62
C LEU A 96 8.14 -4.82 -0.62
N ARG A 97 7.12 -4.35 -1.37
CA ARG A 97 5.84 -5.05 -1.49
C ARG A 97 6.01 -6.45 -2.05
N LYS A 98 6.82 -6.59 -3.10
CA LYS A 98 7.10 -7.87 -3.74
C LYS A 98 7.87 -8.80 -2.81
N GLU A 99 8.99 -8.33 -2.26
CA GLU A 99 9.90 -9.14 -1.44
C GLU A 99 9.31 -9.59 -0.10
N LEU A 100 8.43 -8.78 0.48
CA LEU A 100 7.74 -9.08 1.73
C LEU A 100 6.34 -9.71 1.52
N GLY A 101 5.91 -9.91 0.28
CA GLY A 101 4.59 -10.47 -0.04
C GLY A 101 3.41 -9.60 0.44
N LEU A 102 3.56 -8.28 0.44
CA LEU A 102 2.56 -7.33 0.94
C LEU A 102 1.45 -7.13 -0.09
N PHE A 103 0.50 -8.03 -0.13
CA PHE A 103 -0.58 -8.04 -1.13
C PHE A 103 -1.79 -7.16 -0.77
N CYS A 104 -1.97 -6.83 0.50
CA CYS A 104 -3.15 -6.10 0.97
C CYS A 104 -2.77 -4.74 1.56
N ASN A 105 -3.39 -3.67 1.04
CA ASN A 105 -3.30 -2.33 1.59
C ASN A 105 -4.64 -1.95 2.22
N LEU A 106 -4.66 -1.77 3.52
CA LEU A 106 -5.83 -1.29 4.27
C LEU A 106 -5.77 0.22 4.40
N ARG A 107 -6.75 0.92 3.82
CA ARG A 107 -6.86 2.39 3.86
C ARG A 107 -8.14 2.79 4.57
N PRO A 108 -8.10 3.05 5.88
CA PRO A 108 -9.25 3.60 6.59
C PRO A 108 -9.49 5.06 6.14
N VAL A 109 -10.75 5.38 5.86
CA VAL A 109 -11.22 6.73 5.56
C VAL A 109 -12.28 7.07 6.57
N LYS A 110 -11.99 8.03 7.43
CA LYS A 110 -12.89 8.51 8.46
C LYS A 110 -12.84 10.03 8.53
N ILE A 111 -14.00 10.64 8.56
CA ILE A 111 -14.11 12.08 8.76
C ILE A 111 -14.33 12.36 10.25
N TYR A 112 -13.41 13.10 10.85
CA TYR A 112 -13.55 13.55 12.23
C TYR A 112 -14.46 14.79 12.30
N PRO A 113 -15.38 14.90 13.29
CA PRO A 113 -16.30 16.02 13.40
C PRO A 113 -15.62 17.39 13.35
N SER A 114 -14.46 17.53 13.98
CA SER A 114 -13.66 18.76 13.99
C SER A 114 -13.06 19.15 12.62
N LEU A 115 -13.04 18.24 11.65
CA LEU A 115 -12.47 18.47 10.32
C LEU A 115 -13.51 18.55 9.20
N GLN A 116 -14.79 18.38 9.52
CA GLN A 116 -15.86 18.39 8.50
C GLN A 116 -15.95 19.70 7.71
N GLU A 117 -15.67 20.83 8.36
CA GLU A 117 -15.73 22.16 7.74
C GLU A 117 -14.61 22.42 6.72
N TYR A 118 -13.52 21.65 6.80
CA TYR A 118 -12.42 21.73 5.83
C TYR A 118 -12.64 20.86 4.58
N SER A 119 -13.72 20.09 4.54
CA SER A 119 -14.06 19.27 3.37
C SER A 119 -14.55 20.16 2.22
N PRO A 120 -14.11 19.91 0.97
CA PRO A 120 -14.68 20.58 -0.20
C PRO A 120 -16.10 20.10 -0.53
N LEU A 121 -16.56 19.02 0.11
CA LEU A 121 -17.89 18.48 -0.03
C LEU A 121 -18.81 19.06 1.05
N LYS A 122 -20.11 19.10 0.77
CA LYS A 122 -21.11 19.51 1.73
C LYS A 122 -21.08 18.64 2.99
N LYS A 123 -21.32 19.26 4.16
CA LYS A 123 -21.23 18.62 5.47
C LYS A 123 -22.11 17.37 5.58
N GLU A 124 -23.34 17.43 5.08
CA GLU A 124 -24.30 16.31 5.10
C GLU A 124 -23.82 15.08 4.30
N LEU A 125 -22.87 15.25 3.37
CA LEU A 125 -22.27 14.16 2.60
C LEU A 125 -21.10 13.48 3.30
N VAL A 126 -20.47 14.15 4.25
CA VAL A 126 -19.21 13.69 4.86
C VAL A 126 -19.32 13.34 6.33
N GLN A 127 -20.37 13.78 7.03
CA GLN A 127 -20.50 13.66 8.48
C GLN A 127 -20.40 12.22 9.01
N ASP A 128 -20.87 11.23 8.24
CA ASP A 128 -20.92 9.82 8.64
C ASP A 128 -19.95 8.93 7.84
N VAL A 129 -18.98 9.55 7.15
CA VAL A 129 -18.01 8.78 6.36
C VAL A 129 -17.07 8.02 7.27
N ASP A 130 -17.19 6.70 7.25
CA ASP A 130 -16.31 5.74 7.91
C ASP A 130 -16.28 4.43 7.11
N PHE A 131 -15.28 4.24 6.28
CA PHE A 131 -15.08 3.02 5.51
C PHE A 131 -13.60 2.65 5.40
N VAL A 132 -13.32 1.42 4.99
CA VAL A 132 -11.96 0.94 4.72
C VAL A 132 -11.88 0.49 3.27
N ILE A 133 -10.91 1.01 2.52
CA ILE A 133 -10.56 0.47 1.21
C ILE A 133 -9.58 -0.69 1.43
N VAL A 134 -10.00 -1.88 1.03
CA VAL A 134 -9.15 -3.08 1.01
C VAL A 134 -8.63 -3.24 -0.41
N ARG A 135 -7.36 -2.89 -0.62
CA ARG A 135 -6.77 -2.80 -1.95
C ARG A 135 -5.75 -3.91 -2.16
N GLU A 136 -5.92 -4.70 -3.22
CA GLU A 136 -4.90 -5.62 -3.73
C GLU A 136 -3.72 -4.83 -4.32
N LEU A 137 -2.49 -5.26 -4.02
CA LEU A 137 -1.27 -4.52 -4.36
C LEU A 137 -0.30 -5.25 -5.28
N THR A 138 -0.35 -6.58 -5.37
CA THR A 138 0.69 -7.39 -6.03
C THR A 138 0.27 -8.00 -7.35
N GLY A 139 -1.01 -7.88 -7.70
CA GLY A 139 -1.55 -8.15 -9.03
C GLY A 139 -1.82 -6.86 -9.82
N GLY A 140 -2.42 -7.03 -10.98
CA GLY A 140 -2.88 -5.95 -11.82
C GLY A 140 -1.78 -5.23 -12.61
N ILE A 141 -2.01 -3.97 -12.90
CA ILE A 141 -1.21 -3.18 -13.84
C ILE A 141 0.20 -2.83 -13.32
N TYR A 142 0.40 -2.73 -11.99
CA TYR A 142 1.68 -2.29 -11.43
C TYR A 142 2.79 -3.33 -11.53
N PHE A 143 2.45 -4.61 -11.61
CA PHE A 143 3.38 -5.74 -11.70
C PHE A 143 3.25 -6.51 -13.01
N GLY A 144 2.34 -6.09 -13.89
CA GLY A 144 2.18 -6.63 -15.23
C GLY A 144 3.35 -6.28 -16.15
N GLU A 145 3.42 -6.99 -17.26
CA GLU A 145 4.29 -6.63 -18.37
C GLU A 145 3.95 -5.24 -18.88
N ARG A 146 4.94 -4.52 -19.36
CA ARG A 146 4.75 -3.18 -19.92
C ARG A 146 5.78 -2.90 -21.01
N GLU A 147 5.47 -1.93 -21.82
CA GLU A 147 6.36 -1.41 -22.82
C GLU A 147 6.41 0.12 -22.71
N GLU A 148 7.60 0.66 -22.54
CA GLU A 148 7.81 2.11 -22.59
C GLU A 148 7.55 2.62 -24.02
N ALA A 149 7.41 3.95 -24.17
CA ALA A 149 7.07 4.54 -25.45
C ALA A 149 7.99 4.10 -26.58
N GLN A 150 7.38 3.55 -27.64
CA GLN A 150 8.06 3.09 -28.87
C GLN A 150 7.37 3.68 -30.09
N GLY A 151 8.08 3.68 -31.23
CA GLY A 151 7.63 4.28 -32.47
C GLY A 151 8.02 5.75 -32.59
N GLU A 152 7.53 6.41 -33.61
CA GLU A 152 7.82 7.83 -33.90
C GLU A 152 6.56 8.57 -34.37
N GLY A 153 6.44 9.83 -33.92
CA GLY A 153 5.35 10.71 -34.33
C GLY A 153 3.96 10.15 -33.99
N ALA A 154 3.06 10.09 -34.95
CA ALA A 154 1.70 9.59 -34.74
C ALA A 154 1.62 8.08 -34.47
N ASN A 155 2.69 7.34 -34.64
CA ASN A 155 2.76 5.91 -34.38
C ASN A 155 3.43 5.58 -33.03
N GLU A 156 3.73 6.56 -32.23
CA GLU A 156 4.25 6.36 -30.87
C GLU A 156 3.18 5.71 -29.99
N PHE A 157 3.56 4.67 -29.25
CA PHE A 157 2.66 3.94 -28.36
C PHE A 157 3.41 3.41 -27.14
N ALA A 158 2.66 3.21 -26.07
CA ALA A 158 3.09 2.52 -24.84
C ALA A 158 1.94 1.67 -24.32
N TRP A 159 2.22 0.63 -23.53
CA TRP A 159 1.16 -0.19 -22.93
C TRP A 159 1.58 -0.78 -21.58
N ASP A 160 0.57 -1.03 -20.75
CA ASP A 160 0.67 -1.79 -19.51
C ASP A 160 -0.35 -2.93 -19.52
N LYS A 161 0.05 -4.14 -19.11
CA LYS A 161 -0.80 -5.32 -19.03
C LYS A 161 -1.39 -5.47 -17.64
N GLU A 162 -2.71 -5.41 -17.54
CA GLU A 162 -3.45 -5.72 -16.32
C GLU A 162 -3.80 -7.21 -16.25
N THR A 163 -3.31 -7.89 -15.23
CA THR A 163 -3.59 -9.32 -15.01
C THR A 163 -3.91 -9.58 -13.54
N TYR A 164 -5.03 -10.28 -13.30
CA TYR A 164 -5.38 -10.84 -12.00
C TYR A 164 -5.58 -12.34 -12.10
N SER A 165 -5.00 -13.09 -11.17
CA SER A 165 -5.24 -14.51 -11.00
C SER A 165 -6.31 -14.76 -9.93
N ARG A 166 -6.92 -15.95 -9.94
CA ARG A 166 -7.92 -16.34 -8.95
C ARG A 166 -7.41 -16.17 -7.51
N TYR A 167 -6.22 -16.68 -7.20
CA TYR A 167 -5.69 -16.65 -5.84
C TYR A 167 -5.49 -15.23 -5.30
N GLU A 168 -5.13 -14.28 -6.16
CA GLU A 168 -4.96 -12.86 -5.79
C GLU A 168 -6.29 -12.23 -5.40
N VAL A 169 -7.35 -12.53 -6.15
CA VAL A 169 -8.69 -12.03 -5.82
C VAL A 169 -9.25 -12.73 -4.58
N GLU A 170 -9.08 -14.05 -4.44
CA GLU A 170 -9.56 -14.79 -3.28
C GLU A 170 -8.96 -14.28 -1.97
N ARG A 171 -7.64 -14.13 -1.89
CA ARG A 171 -6.96 -13.67 -0.66
C ARG A 171 -7.37 -12.25 -0.25
N ILE A 172 -7.57 -11.34 -1.21
CA ILE A 172 -7.99 -9.98 -0.89
C ILE A 172 -9.47 -9.93 -0.45
N MET A 173 -10.34 -10.77 -1.04
CA MET A 173 -11.72 -10.92 -0.62
C MET A 173 -11.82 -11.49 0.79
N ASP A 174 -10.97 -12.44 1.16
CA ASP A 174 -10.94 -13.00 2.51
C ASP A 174 -10.62 -11.92 3.55
N ILE A 175 -9.62 -11.07 3.29
CA ILE A 175 -9.30 -9.91 4.14
C ILE A 175 -10.47 -8.92 4.20
N ALA A 176 -11.15 -8.68 3.07
CA ALA A 176 -12.31 -7.79 3.04
C ALA A 176 -13.47 -8.33 3.90
N MET A 177 -13.77 -9.63 3.81
CA MET A 177 -14.81 -10.27 4.63
C MET A 177 -14.48 -10.25 6.12
N GLU A 178 -13.22 -10.54 6.50
CA GLU A 178 -12.77 -10.45 7.90
C GLU A 178 -12.85 -9.01 8.44
N THR A 179 -12.43 -8.04 7.62
CA THR A 179 -12.51 -6.63 7.98
C THR A 179 -13.95 -6.19 8.16
N ALA A 180 -14.86 -6.62 7.28
CA ALA A 180 -16.28 -6.31 7.37
C ALA A 180 -16.93 -6.90 8.62
N ARG A 181 -16.55 -8.12 9.04
CA ARG A 181 -17.06 -8.73 10.28
C ARG A 181 -16.75 -7.93 11.54
N LYS A 182 -15.59 -7.24 11.54
CA LYS A 182 -15.17 -6.34 12.64
C LYS A 182 -15.83 -4.96 12.57
N ARG A 183 -16.67 -4.72 11.56
CA ARG A 183 -17.38 -3.45 11.28
C ARG A 183 -18.89 -3.72 11.09
N ASN A 184 -19.50 -3.16 10.07
CA ASN A 184 -20.97 -3.23 9.79
C ASN A 184 -21.38 -4.38 8.87
N LYS A 185 -20.51 -5.36 8.66
CA LYS A 185 -20.77 -6.55 7.83
C LYS A 185 -21.21 -6.21 6.39
N LYS A 186 -20.64 -5.16 5.82
CA LYS A 186 -20.93 -4.71 4.46
C LYS A 186 -19.64 -4.64 3.64
N VAL A 187 -19.66 -5.23 2.44
CA VAL A 187 -18.57 -5.16 1.45
C VAL A 187 -19.13 -4.64 0.13
N VAL A 188 -18.44 -3.69 -0.47
CA VAL A 188 -18.71 -3.22 -1.83
C VAL A 188 -17.53 -3.59 -2.70
N SER A 189 -17.75 -4.48 -3.68
CA SER A 189 -16.74 -4.83 -4.68
C SER A 189 -16.82 -3.86 -5.85
N VAL A 190 -15.69 -3.24 -6.20
CA VAL A 190 -15.59 -2.27 -7.30
C VAL A 190 -14.85 -2.91 -8.46
N ASP A 191 -15.48 -2.92 -9.62
CA ASP A 191 -14.92 -3.47 -10.86
C ASP A 191 -15.41 -2.75 -12.12
N LYS A 192 -14.84 -3.12 -13.28
CA LYS A 192 -15.25 -2.66 -14.61
C LYS A 192 -15.63 -3.85 -15.52
N ALA A 193 -16.41 -4.78 -15.01
CA ALA A 193 -16.72 -6.06 -15.67
C ALA A 193 -17.45 -5.94 -17.02
N ASN A 194 -18.14 -4.82 -17.26
CA ASN A 194 -18.77 -4.56 -18.57
C ASN A 194 -17.75 -4.40 -19.70
N VAL A 195 -16.47 -4.11 -19.40
CA VAL A 195 -15.41 -3.91 -20.39
C VAL A 195 -14.26 -4.89 -20.20
N LEU A 196 -13.70 -4.99 -18.98
CA LEU A 196 -12.44 -5.68 -18.72
C LEU A 196 -12.63 -7.17 -18.38
N ALA A 197 -11.80 -8.02 -18.97
CA ALA A 197 -11.80 -9.46 -18.69
C ALA A 197 -11.32 -9.75 -17.26
N SER A 198 -10.29 -9.05 -16.79
CA SER A 198 -9.80 -9.11 -15.41
C SER A 198 -10.90 -8.78 -14.40
N SER A 199 -11.69 -7.75 -14.65
CA SER A 199 -12.83 -7.37 -13.82
C SER A 199 -13.98 -8.40 -13.85
N ARG A 200 -14.20 -9.10 -14.96
CA ARG A 200 -15.17 -10.20 -15.00
C ARG A 200 -14.74 -11.38 -14.11
N LEU A 201 -13.45 -11.72 -14.12
CA LEU A 201 -12.92 -12.73 -13.21
C LEU A 201 -13.04 -12.27 -11.75
N TRP A 202 -12.68 -11.01 -11.46
CA TRP A 202 -12.83 -10.39 -10.15
C TRP A 202 -14.26 -10.51 -9.63
N ARG A 203 -15.24 -10.05 -10.40
CA ARG A 203 -16.66 -10.09 -10.04
C ARG A 203 -17.16 -11.52 -9.79
N LYS A 204 -16.78 -12.48 -10.65
CA LYS A 204 -17.12 -13.89 -10.46
C LYS A 204 -16.66 -14.40 -9.10
N ILE A 205 -15.40 -14.16 -8.75
CA ILE A 205 -14.82 -14.62 -7.47
C ILE A 205 -15.45 -13.89 -6.29
N ALA A 206 -15.68 -12.58 -6.39
CA ALA A 206 -16.37 -11.82 -5.36
C ALA A 206 -17.77 -12.37 -5.07
N GLN A 207 -18.52 -12.77 -6.11
CA GLN A 207 -19.83 -13.41 -5.97
C GLN A 207 -19.73 -14.80 -5.32
N GLU A 208 -18.76 -15.62 -5.72
CA GLU A 208 -18.49 -16.92 -5.08
C GLU A 208 -18.20 -16.76 -3.58
N LYS A 209 -17.37 -15.78 -3.22
CA LYS A 209 -17.06 -15.45 -1.81
C LYS A 209 -18.28 -14.90 -1.07
N ALA A 210 -19.14 -14.11 -1.69
CA ALA A 210 -20.37 -13.62 -1.09
C ALA A 210 -21.32 -14.78 -0.71
N VAL A 211 -21.49 -15.75 -1.62
CA VAL A 211 -22.31 -16.97 -1.35
C VAL A 211 -21.75 -17.76 -0.16
N ALA A 212 -20.41 -17.86 -0.06
CA ALA A 212 -19.75 -18.56 1.05
C ALA A 212 -19.76 -17.79 2.38
N ASN A 213 -20.13 -16.51 2.38
CA ASN A 213 -20.15 -15.62 3.55
C ASN A 213 -21.52 -14.93 3.71
N PRO A 214 -22.61 -15.68 3.98
CA PRO A 214 -23.97 -15.13 4.00
C PRO A 214 -24.23 -14.14 5.14
N ASP A 215 -23.32 -14.03 6.10
CA ASP A 215 -23.35 -13.04 7.18
C ASP A 215 -22.88 -11.63 6.73
N ILE A 216 -22.38 -11.49 5.51
CA ILE A 216 -21.88 -10.22 4.90
C ILE A 216 -22.82 -9.80 3.77
N THR A 217 -23.16 -8.50 3.74
CA THR A 217 -24.00 -7.90 2.68
C THR A 217 -23.12 -7.29 1.59
#